data_35fa3f5948d4552740937f61a2d60c57
#
_entry.id   35fa3f5948d4552740937f61a2d60c57
#
_cell.length_a   1.000
_cell.length_b   1.000
_cell.length_c   1.000
_cell.angle_alpha   90.00
_cell.angle_beta   90.00
_cell.angle_gamma   90.00
#
_symmetry.space_group_name_H-M   'P 1'
#
loop_
_entity.id
_entity.type
_entity.pdbx_description
1 polymer ?
#
loop_
_entity_poly.entity_id
_entity_poly.type
_entity_poly.pdbx_seq_one_letter_code
_entity_poly.pdbx_strand_id
1 'polypeptide(L)'
;MQTKNEKKDEAIAVIKEEILKFSKKGVSKAELEQAKKFLLGSLPLRLETLFKRLDIAQGEFYEHGELGAFLKDLDKISALSLSELNSFIKAHAEINQLSFCVLKNEI
;
A
#
# COMPACT_ATOMS: atom_id res chain seq x y z
N MET A 1 12.39 -5.28 6.53
CA MET A 1 12.27 -6.56 7.24
C MET A 1 13.55 -6.85 8.00
N GLN A 2 13.43 -7.24 9.25
CA GLN A 2 14.58 -7.67 10.07
C GLN A 2 14.56 -9.18 10.22
N THR A 3 15.75 -9.81 10.12
CA THR A 3 15.90 -11.25 10.27
C THR A 3 17.33 -11.57 10.70
N LYS A 4 17.55 -12.81 11.14
CA LYS A 4 18.91 -13.29 11.46
C LYS A 4 19.73 -13.43 10.18
N ASN A 5 21.03 -13.19 10.25
CA ASN A 5 21.94 -13.30 9.10
C ASN A 5 21.85 -14.65 8.38
N GLU A 6 21.71 -15.70 9.15
CA GLU A 6 21.59 -17.08 8.66
C GLU A 6 20.35 -17.31 7.80
N LYS A 7 19.29 -16.49 8.01
CA LYS A 7 18.00 -16.64 7.34
C LYS A 7 17.75 -15.60 6.27
N LYS A 8 18.77 -14.84 5.90
CA LYS A 8 18.67 -13.78 4.90
C LYS A 8 18.11 -14.28 3.55
N ASP A 9 18.68 -15.34 3.02
CA ASP A 9 18.28 -15.88 1.72
C ASP A 9 16.87 -16.45 1.76
N GLU A 10 16.53 -17.13 2.85
CA GLU A 10 15.16 -17.62 3.11
C GLU A 10 14.15 -16.49 3.14
N ALA A 11 14.48 -15.38 3.84
CA ALA A 11 13.62 -14.21 3.93
C ALA A 11 13.38 -13.57 2.56
N ILE A 12 14.42 -13.45 1.74
CA ILE A 12 14.32 -12.92 0.37
C ILE A 12 13.41 -13.81 -0.48
N ALA A 13 13.58 -15.12 -0.38
CA ALA A 13 12.76 -16.08 -1.11
C ALA A 13 11.27 -15.97 -0.72
N VAL A 14 10.97 -15.84 0.57
CA VAL A 14 9.60 -15.65 1.07
C VAL A 14 8.99 -14.35 0.54
N ILE A 15 9.74 -13.25 0.54
CA ILE A 15 9.26 -11.97 0.02
C ILE A 15 8.87 -12.10 -1.45
N LYS A 16 9.74 -12.70 -2.26
CA LYS A 16 9.47 -12.92 -3.70
C LYS A 16 8.22 -13.77 -3.91
N GLU A 17 8.10 -14.86 -3.15
CA GLU A 17 6.97 -15.76 -3.24
C GLU A 17 5.65 -15.08 -2.89
N GLU A 18 5.61 -14.32 -1.80
CA GLU A 18 4.40 -13.61 -1.34
C GLU A 18 3.96 -12.55 -2.36
N ILE A 19 4.88 -11.79 -2.93
CA ILE A 19 4.57 -10.79 -3.94
C ILE A 19 4.06 -11.45 -5.21
N LEU A 20 4.66 -12.57 -5.62
CA LEU A 20 4.21 -13.33 -6.78
C LEU A 20 2.79 -13.87 -6.59
N LYS A 21 2.49 -14.43 -5.42
CA LYS A 21 1.14 -14.89 -5.09
C LYS A 21 0.14 -13.74 -5.14
N PHE A 22 0.47 -12.61 -4.56
CA PHE A 22 -0.37 -11.41 -4.58
C PHE A 22 -0.67 -10.96 -6.01
N SER A 23 0.35 -10.88 -6.87
CA SER A 23 0.18 -10.41 -8.25
C SER A 23 -0.67 -11.36 -9.11
N LYS A 24 -0.68 -12.66 -8.79
CA LYS A 24 -1.46 -13.68 -9.51
C LYS A 24 -2.86 -13.86 -8.99
N LYS A 25 -3.02 -13.92 -7.66
CA LYS A 25 -4.32 -14.21 -7.02
C LYS A 25 -5.12 -12.96 -6.72
N GLY A 26 -4.45 -11.81 -6.54
CA GLY A 26 -5.09 -10.61 -6.05
C GLY A 26 -5.49 -10.74 -4.59
N VAL A 27 -6.57 -10.07 -4.20
CA VAL A 27 -7.06 -10.05 -2.83
C VAL A 27 -8.46 -10.65 -2.73
N SER A 28 -8.84 -11.12 -1.54
CA SER A 28 -10.18 -11.60 -1.26
C SER A 28 -11.12 -10.43 -0.92
N LYS A 29 -12.43 -10.70 -0.97
CA LYS A 29 -13.45 -9.72 -0.55
C LYS A 29 -13.25 -9.29 0.90
N ALA A 30 -12.93 -10.23 1.79
CA ALA A 30 -12.70 -9.95 3.20
C ALA A 30 -11.49 -9.03 3.40
N GLU A 31 -10.40 -9.26 2.67
CA GLU A 31 -9.21 -8.41 2.71
C GLU A 31 -9.50 -7.00 2.22
N LEU A 32 -10.26 -6.86 1.13
CA LEU A 32 -10.65 -5.54 0.61
C LEU A 32 -11.51 -4.78 1.61
N GLU A 33 -12.51 -5.42 2.19
CA GLU A 33 -13.40 -4.81 3.17
C GLU A 33 -12.63 -4.38 4.43
N GLN A 34 -11.71 -5.22 4.89
CA GLN A 34 -10.86 -4.90 6.03
C GLN A 34 -9.97 -3.69 5.76
N ALA A 35 -9.36 -3.62 4.58
CA ALA A 35 -8.51 -2.50 4.19
C ALA A 35 -9.30 -1.19 4.10
N LYS A 36 -10.49 -1.22 3.50
CA LYS A 36 -11.39 -0.06 3.45
C LYS A 36 -11.79 0.40 4.85
N LYS A 37 -12.16 -0.53 5.70
CA LYS A 37 -12.56 -0.23 7.08
C LYS A 37 -11.41 0.43 7.85
N PHE A 38 -10.20 -0.06 7.69
CA PHE A 38 -9.01 0.51 8.30
C PHE A 38 -8.74 1.94 7.81
N LEU A 39 -8.76 2.15 6.49
CA LEU A 39 -8.48 3.46 5.90
C LEU A 39 -9.52 4.51 6.32
N LEU A 40 -10.80 4.15 6.23
CA LEU A 40 -11.88 5.07 6.57
C LEU A 40 -11.98 5.28 8.08
N GLY A 41 -11.72 4.25 8.88
CA GLY A 41 -11.72 4.34 10.33
C GLY A 41 -10.55 5.14 10.91
N SER A 42 -9.43 5.22 10.19
CA SER A 42 -8.27 6.02 10.61
C SER A 42 -8.37 7.50 10.23
N LEU A 43 -9.38 7.87 9.44
CA LEU A 43 -9.55 9.24 8.95
C LEU A 43 -9.60 10.30 10.06
N PRO A 44 -10.37 10.13 11.17
CA PRO A 44 -10.37 11.11 12.24
C PRO A 44 -8.98 11.38 12.81
N LEU A 45 -8.15 10.34 12.98
CA LEU A 45 -6.78 10.50 13.47
C LEU A 45 -5.89 11.27 12.49
N ARG A 46 -6.08 11.06 11.20
CA ARG A 46 -5.31 11.76 10.15
C ARG A 46 -5.66 13.24 10.07
N LEU A 47 -6.88 13.62 10.48
CA LEU A 47 -7.37 14.99 10.44
C LEU A 47 -7.44 15.63 11.82
N GLU A 48 -6.85 14.99 12.84
CA GLU A 48 -7.00 15.39 14.24
C GLU A 48 -6.44 16.78 14.53
N THR A 49 -5.30 17.15 13.93
CA THR A 49 -4.63 18.42 14.20
C THR A 49 -4.63 19.32 12.97
N LEU A 50 -4.47 20.62 13.23
CA LEU A 50 -4.28 21.62 12.16
C LEU A 50 -3.07 21.28 11.30
N PHE A 51 -1.97 20.84 11.91
CA PHE A 51 -0.75 20.50 11.18
C PHE A 51 -0.93 19.31 10.27
N LYS A 52 -1.65 18.27 10.71
CA LYS A 52 -1.97 17.12 9.87
C LYS A 52 -2.83 17.50 8.66
N ARG A 53 -3.84 18.37 8.89
CA ARG A 53 -4.67 18.89 7.80
C ARG A 53 -3.89 19.75 6.82
N LEU A 54 -2.96 20.55 7.33
CA LEU A 54 -2.10 21.39 6.51
C LEU A 54 -1.17 20.54 5.65
N ASP A 55 -0.58 19.47 6.19
CA ASP A 55 0.29 18.55 5.45
C ASP A 55 -0.46 17.90 4.28
N ILE A 56 -1.70 17.47 4.51
CA ILE A 56 -2.54 16.89 3.47
C ILE A 56 -2.85 17.93 2.38
N ALA A 57 -3.24 19.13 2.77
CA ALA A 57 -3.55 20.22 1.83
C ALA A 57 -2.32 20.60 1.00
N GLN A 58 -1.15 20.65 1.62
CA GLN A 58 0.12 20.93 0.95
C GLN A 58 0.45 19.88 -0.10
N GLY A 59 0.30 18.60 0.25
CA GLY A 59 0.50 17.50 -0.67
C GLY A 59 -0.46 17.52 -1.84
N GLU A 60 -1.73 17.76 -1.58
CA GLU A 60 -2.77 17.89 -2.62
C GLU A 60 -2.43 19.01 -3.62
N PHE A 61 -2.08 20.18 -3.10
CA PHE A 61 -1.74 21.33 -3.94
C PHE A 61 -0.48 21.08 -4.76
N TYR A 62 0.53 20.44 -4.16
CA TYR A 62 1.78 20.10 -4.84
C TYR A 62 1.54 19.12 -6.00
N GLU A 63 0.75 18.08 -5.79
CA GLU A 63 0.53 17.03 -6.80
C GLU A 63 -0.49 17.41 -7.88
N HIS A 64 -1.55 18.10 -7.49
CA HIS A 64 -2.72 18.34 -8.37
C HIS A 64 -2.97 19.81 -8.69
N GLY A 65 -2.28 20.74 -8.05
CA GLY A 65 -2.50 22.17 -8.23
C GLY A 65 -3.80 22.69 -7.65
N GLU A 66 -4.55 21.85 -6.92
CA GLU A 66 -5.82 22.21 -6.30
C GLU A 66 -6.03 21.40 -5.01
N LEU A 67 -6.98 21.84 -4.17
CA LEU A 67 -7.35 21.16 -2.94
C LEU A 67 -8.53 20.21 -3.17
N GLY A 68 -8.67 19.21 -2.30
CA GLY A 68 -9.80 18.29 -2.29
C GLY A 68 -9.53 16.91 -2.86
N ALA A 69 -8.35 16.67 -3.44
CA ALA A 69 -8.00 15.36 -4.02
C ALA A 69 -8.03 14.23 -2.98
N PHE A 70 -7.64 14.49 -1.74
CA PHE A 70 -7.63 13.50 -0.66
C PHE A 70 -9.04 12.94 -0.40
N LEU A 71 -10.05 13.81 -0.27
CA LEU A 71 -11.43 13.39 -0.05
C LEU A 71 -12.01 12.69 -1.28
N LYS A 72 -11.67 13.15 -2.49
CA LYS A 72 -12.07 12.50 -3.73
C LYS A 72 -11.50 11.08 -3.84
N ASP A 73 -10.24 10.89 -3.44
CA ASP A 73 -9.59 9.58 -3.43
C ASP A 73 -10.25 8.64 -2.41
N LEU A 74 -10.65 9.14 -1.25
CA LEU A 74 -11.39 8.35 -0.27
C LEU A 74 -12.75 7.89 -0.81
N ASP A 75 -13.46 8.73 -1.54
CA ASP A 75 -14.73 8.37 -2.18
C ASP A 75 -14.51 7.28 -3.23
N LYS A 76 -13.45 7.39 -4.03
CA LYS A 76 -13.07 6.36 -5.01
C LYS A 76 -12.73 5.04 -4.34
N ILE A 77 -12.01 5.08 -3.22
CA ILE A 77 -11.66 3.87 -2.45
C ILE A 77 -12.93 3.21 -1.90
N SER A 78 -13.86 4.00 -1.36
CA SER A 78 -15.15 3.48 -0.85
C SER A 78 -15.96 2.78 -1.93
N ALA A 79 -15.92 3.30 -3.15
CA ALA A 79 -16.66 2.77 -4.29
C ALA A 79 -15.92 1.63 -5.02
N LEU A 80 -14.65 1.36 -4.68
CA LEU A 80 -13.83 0.37 -5.37
C LEU A 80 -14.41 -1.04 -5.20
N SER A 81 -14.61 -1.74 -6.32
CA SER A 81 -15.06 -3.13 -6.32
C SER A 81 -13.88 -4.12 -6.27
N LEU A 82 -14.15 -5.34 -5.81
CA LEU A 82 -13.13 -6.39 -5.79
C LEU A 82 -12.65 -6.73 -7.21
N SER A 83 -13.56 -6.75 -8.18
CA SER A 83 -13.22 -7.01 -9.58
C SER A 83 -12.26 -5.96 -10.15
N GLU A 84 -12.54 -4.69 -9.92
CA GLU A 84 -11.68 -3.59 -10.37
C GLU A 84 -10.29 -3.67 -9.75
N LEU A 85 -10.22 -3.91 -8.44
CA LEU A 85 -8.95 -4.01 -7.73
C LEU A 85 -8.11 -5.20 -8.23
N ASN A 86 -8.71 -6.37 -8.38
CA ASN A 86 -8.01 -7.56 -8.84
C ASN A 86 -7.57 -7.43 -10.31
N SER A 87 -8.36 -6.77 -11.15
CA SER A 87 -7.97 -6.46 -12.52
C SER A 87 -6.75 -5.55 -12.57
N PHE A 88 -6.72 -4.53 -11.72
CA PHE A 88 -5.57 -3.63 -11.59
C PHE A 88 -4.32 -4.38 -11.14
N ILE A 89 -4.45 -5.23 -10.11
CA ILE A 89 -3.33 -6.01 -9.57
C ILE A 89 -2.74 -6.92 -10.66
N LYS A 90 -3.58 -7.60 -11.41
CA LYS A 90 -3.13 -8.49 -12.49
C LYS A 90 -2.49 -7.74 -13.66
N ALA A 91 -2.95 -6.52 -13.94
CA ALA A 91 -2.40 -5.68 -15.00
C ALA A 91 -1.02 -5.10 -14.65
N HIS A 92 -0.65 -5.10 -13.38
CA HIS A 92 0.61 -4.52 -12.88
C HIS A 92 1.58 -5.59 -12.36
N ALA A 93 1.88 -6.58 -13.21
CA ALA A 93 2.81 -7.66 -12.88
C ALA A 93 4.26 -7.18 -12.65
N GLU A 94 4.59 -5.95 -13.03
CA GLU A 94 5.88 -5.33 -12.78
C GLU A 94 6.23 -5.22 -11.29
N ILE A 95 5.27 -5.38 -10.40
CA ILE A 95 5.51 -5.45 -8.96
C ILE A 95 6.45 -6.59 -8.58
N ASN A 96 6.59 -7.61 -9.44
CA ASN A 96 7.52 -8.72 -9.23
C ASN A 96 8.98 -8.35 -9.56
N GLN A 97 9.22 -7.20 -10.19
CA GLN A 97 10.55 -6.68 -10.49
C GLN A 97 11.08 -5.96 -9.26
N LEU A 98 11.75 -6.71 -8.39
CA LEU A 98 12.21 -6.22 -7.11
C LEU A 98 13.69 -5.88 -7.13
N SER A 99 14.04 -4.79 -6.45
CA SER A 99 15.42 -4.46 -6.08
C SER A 99 15.61 -4.71 -4.60
N PHE A 100 16.74 -5.34 -4.23
CA PHE A 100 17.02 -5.66 -2.84
C PHE A 100 18.23 -4.88 -2.33
N CYS A 101 18.05 -4.26 -1.17
CA CYS A 101 19.16 -3.69 -0.40
C CYS A 101 19.25 -4.45 0.92
N VAL A 102 20.39 -5.06 1.18
CA VAL A 102 20.60 -5.90 2.36
C VAL A 102 21.72 -5.33 3.21
N LEU A 103 21.40 -5.04 4.46
CA LEU A 103 22.38 -4.66 5.47
C LEU A 103 22.60 -5.86 6.39
N LYS A 104 23.83 -6.34 6.45
CA LYS A 104 24.19 -7.51 7.27
C LYS A 104 25.51 -7.30 7.98
N ASN A 105 25.70 -8.02 9.08
CA ASN A 105 26.98 -8.13 9.73
C ASN A 105 27.87 -9.12 8.98
N GLU A 106 29.05 -8.67 8.61
CA GLU A 106 30.11 -9.53 8.08
C GLU A 106 31.10 -9.83 9.22
N ILE A 107 30.97 -10.98 9.80
CA ILE A 107 31.88 -11.44 10.83
C ILE A 107 32.63 -12.65 10.32
#